data_f7cd4a44458b27379291cf813bfdec9e
#
_entry.id   f7cd4a44458b27379291cf813bfdec9e
#
_cell.length_a   1.000
_cell.length_b   1.000
_cell.length_c   1.000
_cell.angle_alpha   90.00
_cell.angle_beta   90.00
_cell.angle_gamma   90.00
#
_symmetry.space_group_name_H-M   'P 1'
#
loop_
_entity.id
_entity.type
_entity.pdbx_description
1 polymer ?
#
loop_
_entity_poly.entity_id
_entity_poly.type
_entity_poly.pdbx_seq_one_letter_code
_entity_poly.pdbx_strand_id
1 'polypeptide(L)'
;SSHTAASYRIAAIARSLLKSSLKEVIFTFDREGSYGEVFRQQGSDLAFAAGALGWDITDSRFEDVLGIAQRKGKLILFQIDDISDSNHPNEVLVSMAGTGGDSVELLARSVGGGAIVITKIDGWPVWITGDSHDLFIVTNSEGKDSLLLKIEEHNRNERSVTIHERDGQFLIHIAYLRRPVKEILKNLESMTGVLSLKISCPVVYACPGEPLFTSAK
;
A
#
# COMPACT_ATOMS: atom_id res chain seq x y z
N SER A 1 4.67 -8.37 -17.55
CA SER A 1 3.27 -8.83 -17.60
C SER A 1 2.37 -7.92 -16.75
N SER A 2 1.05 -8.00 -16.90
CA SER A 2 0.11 -7.23 -16.08
C SER A 2 0.18 -7.62 -14.59
N HIS A 3 0.42 -8.91 -14.29
CA HIS A 3 0.60 -9.37 -12.92
C HIS A 3 1.89 -8.81 -12.29
N THR A 4 2.99 -8.73 -13.03
CA THR A 4 4.24 -8.11 -12.58
C THR A 4 4.02 -6.65 -12.17
N ALA A 5 3.30 -5.88 -12.97
CA ALA A 5 3.00 -4.49 -12.66
C ALA A 5 2.09 -4.34 -11.44
N ALA A 6 1.06 -5.18 -11.31
CA ALA A 6 0.18 -5.20 -10.15
C ALA A 6 0.96 -5.57 -8.87
N SER A 7 1.80 -6.61 -8.92
CA SER A 7 2.65 -7.04 -7.80
C SER A 7 3.55 -5.91 -7.29
N TYR A 8 4.22 -5.23 -8.21
CA TYR A 8 5.04 -4.07 -7.87
C TYR A 8 4.26 -2.96 -7.19
N ARG A 9 3.09 -2.59 -7.75
CA ARG A 9 2.23 -1.51 -7.21
C ARG A 9 1.75 -1.83 -5.80
N ILE A 10 1.26 -3.05 -5.57
CA ILE A 10 0.80 -3.50 -4.25
C ILE A 10 1.93 -3.36 -3.21
N ALA A 11 3.10 -3.90 -3.51
CA ALA A 11 4.23 -3.86 -2.59
C ALA A 11 4.77 -2.44 -2.37
N ALA A 12 4.83 -1.61 -3.41
CA ALA A 12 5.28 -0.22 -3.32
C ALA A 12 4.33 0.64 -2.45
N ILE A 13 3.01 0.42 -2.56
CA ILE A 13 2.03 1.08 -1.69
C ILE A 13 2.23 0.61 -0.25
N ALA A 14 2.31 -0.70 0.00
CA ALA A 14 2.59 -1.22 1.34
C ALA A 14 3.87 -0.61 1.94
N ARG A 15 4.94 -0.55 1.15
CA ARG A 15 6.20 0.06 1.56
C ARG A 15 6.06 1.54 1.92
N SER A 16 5.24 2.29 1.19
CA SER A 16 5.03 3.72 1.45
C SER A 16 4.28 4.00 2.75
N LEU A 17 3.56 3.03 3.30
CA LEU A 17 2.85 3.11 4.57
C LEU A 17 3.76 2.89 5.79
N LEU A 18 4.96 2.31 5.60
CA LEU A 18 5.96 2.21 6.66
C LEU A 18 6.70 3.54 6.84
N LYS A 19 6.96 3.89 8.10
CA LYS A 19 7.76 5.07 8.49
C LYS A 19 9.26 4.79 8.46
N SER A 20 9.65 3.53 8.72
CA SER A 20 11.05 3.10 8.78
C SER A 20 11.45 2.22 7.60
N SER A 21 12.71 1.82 7.53
CA SER A 21 13.20 0.92 6.48
C SER A 21 12.58 -0.47 6.62
N LEU A 22 12.36 -1.15 5.50
CA LEU A 22 11.88 -2.54 5.50
C LEU A 22 12.81 -3.42 6.34
N LYS A 23 12.22 -4.22 7.22
CA LYS A 23 12.86 -5.32 7.93
C LYS A 23 12.42 -6.65 7.32
N GLU A 24 11.12 -6.83 7.21
CA GLU A 24 10.49 -8.09 6.81
C GLU A 24 9.22 -7.82 6.01
N VAL A 25 8.92 -8.69 5.06
CA VAL A 25 7.63 -8.74 4.39
C VAL A 25 7.25 -10.18 4.07
N ILE A 26 5.98 -10.51 4.28
CA ILE A 26 5.36 -11.78 3.93
C ILE A 26 4.23 -11.48 2.94
N PHE A 27 4.30 -12.12 1.77
CA PHE A 27 3.24 -12.15 0.78
C PHE A 27 2.53 -13.49 0.88
N THR A 28 1.28 -13.48 1.32
CA THR A 28 0.45 -14.68 1.44
C THR A 28 -0.57 -14.68 0.30
N PHE A 29 -0.55 -15.72 -0.51
CA PHE A 29 -1.53 -15.95 -1.58
C PHE A 29 -2.58 -16.93 -1.10
N ASP A 30 -3.83 -16.69 -1.50
CA ASP A 30 -4.92 -17.60 -1.19
C ASP A 30 -4.69 -18.97 -1.85
N ARG A 31 -4.90 -20.04 -1.07
CA ARG A 31 -4.74 -21.42 -1.53
C ARG A 31 -5.69 -21.78 -2.67
N GLU A 32 -6.90 -21.23 -2.66
CA GLU A 32 -7.89 -21.42 -3.70
C GLU A 32 -7.76 -20.42 -4.86
N GLY A 33 -6.83 -19.46 -4.73
CA GLY A 33 -6.58 -18.41 -5.72
C GLY A 33 -5.58 -18.84 -6.78
N SER A 34 -5.72 -18.30 -7.98
CA SER A 34 -4.80 -18.55 -9.09
C SER A 34 -3.48 -17.78 -8.99
N TYR A 35 -3.40 -16.74 -8.16
CA TYR A 35 -2.20 -15.90 -8.06
C TYR A 35 -0.99 -16.68 -7.52
N GLY A 36 -1.22 -17.51 -6.48
CA GLY A 36 -0.19 -18.33 -5.86
C GLY A 36 0.43 -19.39 -6.79
N GLU A 37 -0.30 -19.84 -7.82
CA GLU A 37 0.20 -20.85 -8.76
C GLU A 37 1.21 -20.27 -9.77
N VAL A 38 1.06 -18.99 -10.14
CA VAL A 38 1.76 -18.41 -11.30
C VAL A 38 2.74 -17.28 -10.95
N PHE A 39 2.77 -16.79 -9.70
CA PHE A 39 3.53 -15.58 -9.36
C PHE A 39 5.02 -15.65 -9.70
N ARG A 40 5.68 -16.81 -9.52
CA ARG A 40 7.10 -17.00 -9.86
C ARG A 40 7.33 -17.07 -11.35
N GLN A 41 6.48 -17.80 -12.07
CA GLN A 41 6.63 -17.97 -13.52
C GLN A 41 6.47 -16.64 -14.28
N GLN A 42 5.75 -15.68 -13.70
CA GLN A 42 5.48 -14.37 -14.29
C GLN A 42 6.44 -13.28 -13.79
N GLY A 43 7.42 -13.59 -12.93
CA GLY A 43 8.34 -12.64 -12.32
C GLY A 43 7.65 -11.68 -11.34
N SER A 44 6.49 -12.09 -10.81
CA SER A 44 5.77 -11.30 -9.82
C SER A 44 6.49 -11.27 -8.47
N ASP A 45 7.22 -12.32 -8.11
CA ASP A 45 8.08 -12.37 -6.94
C ASP A 45 9.16 -11.28 -6.95
N LEU A 46 9.83 -11.10 -8.09
CA LEU A 46 10.81 -10.02 -8.26
C LEU A 46 10.15 -8.64 -8.16
N ALA A 47 8.96 -8.48 -8.74
CA ALA A 47 8.21 -7.24 -8.72
C ALA A 47 7.73 -6.88 -7.31
N PHE A 48 7.21 -7.84 -6.56
CA PHE A 48 6.87 -7.69 -5.14
C PHE A 48 8.11 -7.28 -4.33
N ALA A 49 9.23 -7.95 -4.53
CA ALA A 49 10.47 -7.65 -3.82
C ALA A 49 10.99 -6.23 -4.14
N ALA A 50 10.98 -5.82 -5.41
CA ALA A 50 11.42 -4.49 -5.83
C ALA A 50 10.52 -3.39 -5.21
N GLY A 51 9.19 -3.56 -5.27
CA GLY A 51 8.25 -2.65 -4.64
C GLY A 51 8.43 -2.56 -3.12
N ALA A 52 8.63 -3.71 -2.45
CA ALA A 52 8.87 -3.76 -1.00
C ALA A 52 10.18 -3.09 -0.59
N LEU A 53 11.21 -3.12 -1.42
CA LEU A 53 12.47 -2.41 -1.20
C LEU A 53 12.39 -0.92 -1.56
N GLY A 54 11.30 -0.48 -2.19
CA GLY A 54 11.14 0.90 -2.67
C GLY A 54 12.04 1.22 -3.87
N TRP A 55 12.39 0.20 -4.68
CA TRP A 55 13.15 0.38 -5.91
C TRP A 55 12.21 0.79 -7.06
N ASP A 56 12.78 1.44 -8.07
CA ASP A 56 12.07 1.63 -9.33
C ASP A 56 11.93 0.28 -10.05
N ILE A 57 10.81 0.07 -10.74
CA ILE A 57 10.58 -1.16 -11.51
C ILE A 57 11.59 -1.31 -12.67
N THR A 58 12.21 -0.23 -13.08
CA THR A 58 13.25 -0.20 -14.13
C THR A 58 14.68 -0.28 -13.58
N ASP A 59 14.84 -0.49 -12.26
CA ASP A 59 16.17 -0.62 -11.66
C ASP A 59 16.95 -1.76 -12.30
N SER A 60 18.17 -1.50 -12.74
CA SER A 60 19.02 -2.47 -13.42
C SER A 60 19.35 -3.72 -12.59
N ARG A 61 19.15 -3.68 -11.28
CA ARG A 61 19.36 -4.79 -10.33
C ARG A 61 18.11 -5.63 -10.12
N PHE A 62 17.02 -5.37 -10.85
CA PHE A 62 15.72 -5.99 -10.66
C PHE A 62 15.79 -7.53 -10.66
N GLU A 63 16.57 -8.12 -11.56
CA GLU A 63 16.70 -9.59 -11.68
C GLU A 63 17.36 -10.24 -10.44
N ASP A 64 18.24 -9.51 -9.71
CA ASP A 64 18.91 -10.00 -8.49
C ASP A 64 18.31 -9.43 -7.20
N VAL A 65 17.11 -8.87 -7.25
CA VAL A 65 16.48 -8.16 -6.13
C VAL A 65 16.37 -9.01 -4.87
N LEU A 66 15.98 -10.29 -4.99
CA LEU A 66 15.85 -11.20 -3.86
C LEU A 66 17.21 -11.53 -3.24
N GLY A 67 18.23 -11.77 -4.07
CA GLY A 67 19.60 -12.00 -3.60
C GLY A 67 20.17 -10.77 -2.88
N ILE A 68 19.92 -9.58 -3.41
CA ILE A 68 20.34 -8.32 -2.77
C ILE A 68 19.58 -8.08 -1.47
N ALA A 69 18.28 -8.35 -1.41
CA ALA A 69 17.50 -8.26 -0.19
C ALA A 69 18.09 -9.13 0.92
N GLN A 70 18.37 -10.39 0.60
CA GLN A 70 18.97 -11.35 1.53
C GLN A 70 20.34 -10.88 2.03
N ARG A 71 21.23 -10.43 1.15
CA ARG A 71 22.55 -9.88 1.53
C ARG A 71 22.46 -8.64 2.42
N LYS A 72 21.37 -7.86 2.30
CA LYS A 72 21.07 -6.70 3.16
C LYS A 72 20.31 -7.05 4.44
N GLY A 73 20.12 -8.34 4.74
CA GLY A 73 19.40 -8.80 5.93
C GLY A 73 17.91 -8.44 5.90
N LYS A 74 17.31 -8.30 4.71
CA LYS A 74 15.87 -8.09 4.55
C LYS A 74 15.19 -9.43 4.32
N LEU A 75 14.17 -9.74 5.09
CA LEU A 75 13.40 -10.97 4.94
C LEU A 75 12.23 -10.73 3.99
N ILE A 76 12.21 -11.44 2.87
CA ILE A 76 11.10 -11.42 1.90
C ILE A 76 10.61 -12.85 1.74
N LEU A 77 9.39 -13.12 2.16
CA LEU A 77 8.77 -14.45 2.14
C LEU A 77 7.54 -14.47 1.25
N PHE A 78 7.34 -15.60 0.59
CA PHE A 78 6.15 -15.92 -0.18
C PHE A 78 5.57 -17.22 0.33
N GLN A 79 4.30 -17.22 0.67
CA GLN A 79 3.60 -18.41 1.18
C GLN A 79 2.22 -18.55 0.56
N ILE A 80 1.70 -19.77 0.57
CA ILE A 80 0.33 -20.09 0.17
C ILE A 80 -0.39 -20.56 1.41
N ASP A 81 -1.48 -19.89 1.76
CA ASP A 81 -2.29 -20.21 2.92
C ASP A 81 -3.74 -19.76 2.70
N ASP A 82 -4.64 -20.11 3.61
CA ASP A 82 -6.01 -19.66 3.56
C ASP A 82 -6.09 -18.18 4.00
N ILE A 83 -6.67 -17.33 3.16
CA ILE A 83 -6.92 -15.92 3.48
C ILE A 83 -8.38 -15.77 3.91
N SER A 84 -8.59 -15.39 5.18
CA SER A 84 -9.94 -15.11 5.68
C SER A 84 -10.61 -14.01 4.84
N ASP A 85 -11.85 -14.24 4.44
CA ASP A 85 -12.64 -13.33 3.60
C ASP A 85 -12.09 -13.11 2.19
N SER A 86 -11.20 -13.99 1.70
CA SER A 86 -10.82 -13.99 0.28
C SER A 86 -12.05 -14.20 -0.60
N ASN A 87 -12.20 -13.34 -1.60
CA ASN A 87 -13.32 -13.41 -2.53
C ASN A 87 -12.90 -13.15 -3.99
N HIS A 88 -11.59 -13.16 -4.26
CA HIS A 88 -11.06 -12.91 -5.59
C HIS A 88 -9.82 -13.79 -5.87
N PRO A 89 -9.74 -14.46 -7.04
CA PRO A 89 -8.66 -15.41 -7.33
C PRO A 89 -7.25 -14.83 -7.36
N ASN A 90 -7.13 -13.51 -7.48
CA ASN A 90 -5.85 -12.80 -7.54
C ASN A 90 -5.64 -11.92 -6.29
N GLU A 91 -6.04 -12.40 -5.11
CA GLU A 91 -5.78 -11.74 -3.85
C GLU A 91 -4.42 -12.11 -3.26
N VAL A 92 -3.85 -11.15 -2.54
CA VAL A 92 -2.63 -11.29 -1.75
C VAL A 92 -2.78 -10.51 -0.44
N LEU A 93 -2.48 -11.15 0.66
CA LEU A 93 -2.30 -10.52 1.95
C LEU A 93 -0.82 -10.15 2.09
N VAL A 94 -0.53 -8.89 2.38
CA VAL A 94 0.83 -8.38 2.57
C VAL A 94 1.00 -7.96 4.01
N SER A 95 1.85 -8.65 4.74
CA SER A 95 2.25 -8.28 6.10
C SER A 95 3.68 -7.76 6.08
N MET A 96 3.88 -6.48 6.41
CA MET A 96 5.17 -5.81 6.28
C MET A 96 5.56 -5.14 7.60
N ALA A 97 6.81 -5.32 8.02
CA ALA A 97 7.37 -4.73 9.23
C ALA A 97 8.61 -3.90 8.92
N GLY A 98 8.73 -2.76 9.58
CA GLY A 98 9.85 -1.86 9.50
C GLY A 98 10.87 -2.06 10.63
N THR A 99 12.08 -1.53 10.44
CA THR A 99 13.17 -1.59 11.44
C THR A 99 12.89 -0.76 12.70
N GLY A 100 11.96 0.18 12.62
CA GLY A 100 11.53 1.03 13.73
C GLY A 100 10.38 0.45 14.57
N GLY A 101 9.95 -0.79 14.28
CA GLY A 101 8.82 -1.43 14.98
C GLY A 101 7.45 -1.09 14.39
N ASP A 102 7.40 -0.26 13.37
CA ASP A 102 6.18 0.03 12.62
C ASP A 102 5.83 -1.14 11.68
N SER A 103 4.55 -1.34 11.44
CA SER A 103 4.05 -2.42 10.59
C SER A 103 2.83 -1.98 9.80
N VAL A 104 2.52 -2.72 8.77
CA VAL A 104 1.29 -2.61 8.00
C VAL A 104 0.87 -3.98 7.49
N GLU A 105 -0.43 -4.22 7.52
CA GLU A 105 -1.06 -5.35 6.86
C GLU A 105 -2.07 -4.84 5.85
N LEU A 106 -2.04 -5.35 4.64
CA LEU A 106 -3.03 -5.01 3.63
C LEU A 106 -3.50 -6.23 2.84
N LEU A 107 -4.78 -6.25 2.51
CA LEU A 107 -5.36 -7.19 1.56
C LEU A 107 -5.57 -6.46 0.24
N ALA A 108 -4.98 -7.00 -0.82
CA ALA A 108 -5.00 -6.41 -2.15
C ALA A 108 -5.27 -7.44 -3.23
N ARG A 109 -5.79 -6.99 -4.36
CA ARG A 109 -6.03 -7.84 -5.52
C ARG A 109 -5.60 -7.17 -6.82
N SER A 110 -5.10 -8.00 -7.75
CA SER A 110 -4.89 -7.61 -9.14
C SER A 110 -6.20 -7.75 -9.89
N VAL A 111 -6.65 -6.68 -10.53
CA VAL A 111 -7.93 -6.64 -11.28
C VAL A 111 -7.73 -6.62 -12.79
N GLY A 112 -6.52 -6.94 -13.26
CA GLY A 112 -6.16 -6.99 -14.68
C GLY A 112 -5.52 -5.71 -15.19
N GLY A 113 -4.80 -5.81 -16.30
CA GLY A 113 -4.10 -4.66 -16.93
C GLY A 113 -3.06 -3.97 -16.04
N GLY A 114 -2.61 -4.62 -14.96
CA GLY A 114 -1.75 -4.02 -13.94
C GLY A 114 -2.48 -3.11 -12.94
N ALA A 115 -3.79 -2.99 -13.05
CA ALA A 115 -4.61 -2.31 -12.06
C ALA A 115 -4.74 -3.15 -10.80
N ILE A 116 -4.90 -2.46 -9.67
CA ILE A 116 -5.01 -3.06 -8.34
C ILE A 116 -6.17 -2.45 -7.57
N VAL A 117 -6.64 -3.18 -6.58
CA VAL A 117 -7.51 -2.65 -5.52
C VAL A 117 -6.99 -3.16 -4.18
N ILE A 118 -6.77 -2.27 -3.23
CA ILE A 118 -6.55 -2.62 -1.82
C ILE A 118 -7.89 -2.52 -1.12
N THR A 119 -8.30 -3.60 -0.47
CA THR A 119 -9.62 -3.75 0.14
C THR A 119 -9.60 -3.65 1.66
N LYS A 120 -8.42 -3.91 2.28
CA LYS A 120 -8.23 -3.74 3.73
C LYS A 120 -6.83 -3.19 4.03
N ILE A 121 -6.73 -2.36 5.08
CA ILE A 121 -5.48 -1.92 5.70
C ILE A 121 -5.62 -2.04 7.21
N ASP A 122 -4.73 -2.79 7.86
CA ASP A 122 -4.73 -3.05 9.30
C ASP A 122 -6.13 -3.50 9.81
N GLY A 123 -6.79 -4.34 9.01
CA GLY A 123 -8.13 -4.86 9.27
C GLY A 123 -9.28 -3.87 8.99
N TRP A 124 -9.00 -2.61 8.60
CA TRP A 124 -10.01 -1.64 8.21
C TRP A 124 -10.41 -1.80 6.74
N PRO A 125 -11.71 -1.75 6.41
CA PRO A 125 -12.16 -1.78 5.02
C PRO A 125 -11.77 -0.47 4.33
N VAL A 126 -11.22 -0.57 3.13
CA VAL A 126 -10.84 0.56 2.28
C VAL A 126 -11.08 0.22 0.82
N TRP A 127 -11.01 1.22 -0.06
CA TRP A 127 -11.01 1.01 -1.49
C TRP A 127 -9.99 1.93 -2.15
N ILE A 128 -8.82 1.39 -2.48
CA ILE A 128 -7.67 2.15 -2.95
C ILE A 128 -7.16 1.56 -4.24
N THR A 129 -7.01 2.39 -5.25
CA THR A 129 -6.49 2.02 -6.58
C THR A 129 -5.02 2.40 -6.79
N GLY A 130 -4.44 3.15 -5.84
CA GLY A 130 -3.04 3.58 -5.89
C GLY A 130 -2.80 4.81 -6.76
N ASP A 131 -3.83 5.61 -7.03
CA ASP A 131 -3.77 6.79 -7.90
C ASP A 131 -3.76 8.11 -7.12
N SER A 132 -3.80 8.04 -5.78
CA SER A 132 -3.83 9.17 -4.85
C SER A 132 -2.82 9.00 -3.72
N HIS A 133 -2.60 10.08 -2.98
CA HIS A 133 -2.03 10.00 -1.65
C HIS A 133 -3.16 9.73 -0.67
N ASP A 134 -3.18 8.53 -0.10
CA ASP A 134 -4.24 8.11 0.80
C ASP A 134 -3.76 8.22 2.25
N LEU A 135 -4.40 9.09 3.03
CA LEU A 135 -4.13 9.31 4.44
C LEU A 135 -5.11 8.51 5.28
N PHE A 136 -4.60 7.71 6.19
CA PHE A 136 -5.34 6.86 7.11
C PHE A 136 -5.06 7.33 8.53
N ILE A 137 -6.09 7.78 9.23
CA ILE A 137 -5.99 8.20 10.63
C ILE A 137 -6.96 7.35 11.44
N VAL A 138 -6.42 6.59 12.38
CA VAL A 138 -7.25 5.89 13.37
C VAL A 138 -7.31 6.74 14.62
N THR A 139 -8.51 7.02 15.11
CA THR A 139 -8.79 7.82 16.30
C THR A 139 -9.83 7.15 17.17
N ASN A 140 -9.85 7.50 18.46
CA ASN A 140 -10.92 7.13 19.36
C ASN A 140 -12.09 8.17 19.28
N SER A 141 -13.15 7.92 20.04
CA SER A 141 -14.31 8.82 20.07
C SER A 141 -13.99 10.23 20.59
N GLU A 142 -13.03 10.36 21.50
CA GLU A 142 -12.65 11.64 22.09
C GLU A 142 -11.99 12.57 21.06
N GLY A 143 -11.12 12.02 20.19
CA GLY A 143 -10.36 12.80 19.21
C GLY A 143 -11.10 13.07 17.90
N LYS A 144 -12.16 12.29 17.59
CA LYS A 144 -12.79 12.27 16.28
C LYS A 144 -13.25 13.66 15.80
N ASP A 145 -14.06 14.37 16.60
CA ASP A 145 -14.67 15.63 16.14
C ASP A 145 -13.64 16.74 15.99
N SER A 146 -12.70 16.85 16.92
CA SER A 146 -11.58 17.79 16.85
C SER A 146 -10.68 17.52 15.63
N LEU A 147 -10.47 16.25 15.31
CA LEU A 147 -9.68 15.82 14.15
C LEU A 147 -10.39 16.18 12.84
N LEU A 148 -11.71 15.96 12.74
CA LEU A 148 -12.49 16.31 11.55
C LEU A 148 -12.49 17.82 11.31
N LEU A 149 -12.68 18.64 12.34
CA LEU A 149 -12.59 20.10 12.24
C LEU A 149 -11.20 20.53 11.74
N LYS A 150 -10.14 19.89 12.25
CA LYS A 150 -8.77 20.22 11.84
C LYS A 150 -8.49 19.83 10.39
N ILE A 151 -9.03 18.72 9.93
CA ILE A 151 -8.97 18.30 8.53
C ILE A 151 -9.67 19.32 7.64
N GLU A 152 -10.88 19.74 7.98
CA GLU A 152 -11.64 20.75 7.22
C GLU A 152 -10.89 22.07 7.07
N GLU A 153 -10.22 22.55 8.11
CA GLU A 153 -9.40 23.79 8.07
C GLU A 153 -8.27 23.72 7.02
N HIS A 154 -7.73 22.52 6.76
CA HIS A 154 -6.60 22.32 5.85
C HIS A 154 -6.99 21.78 4.47
N ASN A 155 -8.28 21.70 4.22
CA ASN A 155 -8.86 20.93 3.12
C ASN A 155 -8.93 21.70 1.80
N ARG A 156 -7.83 21.73 1.04
CA ARG A 156 -7.77 22.38 -0.29
C ARG A 156 -7.55 21.45 -1.46
N ASN A 157 -7.21 20.16 -1.23
CA ASN A 157 -6.80 19.23 -2.29
C ASN A 157 -7.33 17.80 -2.11
N GLU A 158 -8.34 17.61 -1.27
CA GLU A 158 -8.96 16.30 -1.08
C GLU A 158 -9.85 15.93 -2.27
N ARG A 159 -9.92 14.63 -2.54
CA ARG A 159 -10.88 14.03 -3.48
C ARG A 159 -12.08 13.44 -2.76
N SER A 160 -11.84 12.82 -1.60
CA SER A 160 -12.87 12.14 -0.81
C SER A 160 -12.42 11.97 0.64
N VAL A 161 -13.41 11.94 1.52
CA VAL A 161 -13.26 11.54 2.93
C VAL A 161 -14.24 10.43 3.20
N THR A 162 -13.76 9.32 3.77
CA THR A 162 -14.60 8.21 4.25
C THR A 162 -14.30 7.94 5.71
N ILE A 163 -15.32 7.57 6.47
CA ILE A 163 -15.21 7.26 7.89
C ILE A 163 -15.81 5.88 8.13
N HIS A 164 -15.04 5.03 8.79
CA HIS A 164 -15.48 3.72 9.25
C HIS A 164 -15.39 3.66 10.77
N GLU A 165 -16.33 2.98 11.39
CA GLU A 165 -16.36 2.75 12.85
C GLU A 165 -16.21 1.27 13.14
N ARG A 166 -15.41 0.96 14.17
CA ARG A 166 -15.25 -0.39 14.71
C ARG A 166 -14.81 -0.30 16.16
N ASP A 167 -15.56 -0.92 17.05
CA ASP A 167 -15.23 -1.06 18.49
C ASP A 167 -14.87 0.28 19.18
N GLY A 168 -15.62 1.34 18.87
CA GLY A 168 -15.39 2.67 19.44
C GLY A 168 -14.16 3.42 18.87
N GLN A 169 -13.54 2.87 17.84
CA GLN A 169 -12.51 3.53 17.06
C GLN A 169 -13.04 3.92 15.69
N PHE A 170 -12.42 4.92 15.11
CA PHE A 170 -12.79 5.46 13.80
C PHE A 170 -11.58 5.49 12.88
N LEU A 171 -11.69 4.90 11.70
CA LEU A 171 -10.78 5.17 10.60
C LEU A 171 -11.32 6.36 9.81
N ILE A 172 -10.52 7.41 9.70
CA ILE A 172 -10.75 8.51 8.75
C ILE A 172 -9.78 8.31 7.61
N HIS A 173 -10.31 7.99 6.42
CA HIS A 173 -9.55 7.82 5.20
C HIS A 173 -9.79 9.01 4.29
N ILE A 174 -8.71 9.67 3.84
CA ILE A 174 -8.74 10.84 2.98
C ILE A 174 -7.85 10.60 1.77
N ALA A 175 -8.41 10.74 0.58
CA ALA A 175 -7.66 10.70 -0.66
C ALA A 175 -7.27 12.11 -1.11
N TYR A 176 -5.97 12.37 -1.31
CA TYR A 176 -5.43 13.63 -1.75
C TYR A 176 -4.82 13.56 -3.16
N LEU A 177 -5.01 14.60 -3.96
CA LEU A 177 -4.31 14.78 -5.23
C LEU A 177 -2.82 15.07 -5.06
N ARG A 178 -2.48 15.82 -4.00
CA ARG A 178 -1.12 16.20 -3.64
C ARG A 178 -0.86 15.83 -2.20
N ARG A 179 0.33 15.32 -1.93
CA ARG A 179 0.71 14.93 -0.57
C ARG A 179 0.60 16.13 0.36
N PRO A 180 -0.09 15.99 1.50
CA PRO A 180 -0.08 17.00 2.56
C PRO A 180 1.35 17.26 3.05
N VAL A 181 1.64 18.50 3.42
CA VAL A 181 2.97 18.85 3.93
C VAL A 181 3.23 18.17 5.27
N LYS A 182 4.51 17.88 5.54
CA LYS A 182 4.92 17.13 6.74
C LYS A 182 4.44 17.75 8.05
N GLU A 183 4.35 19.08 8.10
CA GLU A 183 3.90 19.80 9.29
C GLU A 183 2.44 19.49 9.62
N ILE A 184 1.57 19.48 8.61
CA ILE A 184 0.16 19.11 8.79
C ILE A 184 0.05 17.67 9.29
N LEU A 185 0.77 16.73 8.68
CA LEU A 185 0.76 15.33 9.10
C LEU A 185 1.22 15.16 10.55
N LYS A 186 2.27 15.87 10.97
CA LYS A 186 2.75 15.85 12.37
C LYS A 186 1.72 16.43 13.33
N ASN A 187 1.08 17.55 12.96
CA ASN A 187 0.05 18.17 13.77
C ASN A 187 -1.15 17.24 13.96
N LEU A 188 -1.63 16.60 12.89
CA LEU A 188 -2.72 15.62 12.97
C LEU A 188 -2.34 14.40 13.81
N GLU A 189 -1.12 13.87 13.64
CA GLU A 189 -0.63 12.73 14.40
C GLU A 189 -0.51 12.99 15.90
N SER A 190 -0.20 14.24 16.30
CA SER A 190 -0.06 14.64 17.69
C SER A 190 -1.36 15.02 18.39
N MET A 191 -2.49 15.01 17.69
CA MET A 191 -3.78 15.37 18.30
C MET A 191 -4.25 14.32 19.30
N THR A 192 -4.89 14.78 20.37
CA THR A 192 -5.49 13.90 21.39
C THR A 192 -6.46 12.92 20.73
N GLY A 193 -6.39 11.65 21.11
CA GLY A 193 -7.24 10.59 20.61
C GLY A 193 -6.80 9.97 19.29
N VAL A 194 -5.79 10.52 18.59
CA VAL A 194 -5.19 9.89 17.42
C VAL A 194 -4.33 8.70 17.85
N LEU A 195 -4.67 7.52 17.36
CA LEU A 195 -4.00 6.26 17.70
C LEU A 195 -2.93 5.88 16.67
N SER A 196 -3.18 6.17 15.40
CA SER A 196 -2.21 5.96 14.32
C SER A 196 -2.46 6.88 13.14
N LEU A 197 -1.39 7.19 12.41
CA LEU A 197 -1.44 7.92 11.15
C LEU A 197 -0.50 7.25 10.15
N LYS A 198 -1.02 6.90 8.98
CA LYS A 198 -0.28 6.36 7.85
C LYS A 198 -0.65 7.12 6.58
N ILE A 199 0.28 7.24 5.65
CA ILE A 199 0.01 7.86 4.35
C ILE A 199 0.68 7.06 3.23
N SER A 200 -0.10 6.68 2.23
CA SER A 200 0.43 6.05 1.03
C SER A 200 0.92 7.08 0.02
N CYS A 201 1.78 6.62 -0.88
CA CYS A 201 2.15 7.36 -2.08
C CYS A 201 1.50 6.71 -3.29
N PRO A 202 1.02 7.49 -4.26
CA PRO A 202 0.52 6.93 -5.51
C PRO A 202 1.64 6.20 -6.25
N VAL A 203 1.27 5.08 -6.86
CA VAL A 203 2.14 4.30 -7.74
C VAL A 203 1.46 4.27 -9.10
N VAL A 204 1.64 5.35 -9.85
CA VAL A 204 1.07 5.52 -11.19
C VAL A 204 2.06 5.06 -12.24
N TYR A 205 1.53 4.57 -13.38
CA TYR A 205 2.33 4.17 -14.54
C TYR A 205 2.91 5.33 -15.35
N ALA A 206 2.69 6.58 -14.94
CA ALA A 206 3.27 7.72 -15.63
C ALA A 206 4.79 7.67 -15.45
N CYS A 207 5.49 7.10 -16.43
CA CYS A 207 6.87 7.49 -16.63
C CYS A 207 6.90 9.02 -16.77
N PRO A 208 7.69 9.75 -15.98
CA PRO A 208 7.96 11.15 -16.27
C PRO A 208 8.77 11.18 -17.58
N GLY A 209 8.11 11.41 -18.70
CA GLY A 209 8.69 11.38 -20.03
C GLY A 209 7.60 11.43 -21.10
N GLU A 210 8.00 11.67 -22.35
CA GLU A 210 7.07 11.63 -23.47
C GLU A 210 6.38 10.26 -23.56
N PRO A 211 5.10 10.19 -23.93
CA PRO A 211 4.41 8.92 -24.08
C PRO A 211 5.16 8.05 -25.08
N LEU A 212 5.39 6.78 -24.71
CA LEU A 212 6.08 5.79 -25.55
C LEU A 212 5.41 5.57 -26.91
N PHE A 213 4.16 6.02 -27.06
CA PHE A 213 3.40 5.97 -28.31
C PHE A 213 2.76 7.33 -28.57
N THR A 214 3.19 8.00 -29.61
CA THR A 214 2.64 9.29 -30.08
C THR A 214 1.47 9.12 -31.04
N SER A 215 1.21 7.93 -31.54
CA SER A 215 0.02 7.59 -32.33
C SER A 215 -0.19 6.07 -32.39
N ALA A 216 -1.43 5.60 -32.21
CA ALA A 216 -1.84 4.33 -32.74
C ALA A 216 -2.06 4.52 -34.25
N LYS A 217 -1.23 3.86 -35.10
CA LYS A 217 -1.55 3.65 -36.51
C LYS A 217 -2.35 2.39 -36.63
#